data_dc440c5a174cf9bcb020bba4cf1cac04
#
_entry.id   dc440c5a174cf9bcb020bba4cf1cac04
#
_cell.length_a   1.000
_cell.length_b   1.000
_cell.length_c   1.000
_cell.angle_alpha   90.00
_cell.angle_beta   90.00
_cell.angle_gamma   90.00
#
_symmetry.space_group_name_H-M   'P 1'
#
loop_
_entity.id
_entity.type
_entity.pdbx_description
1 polymer ?
#
loop_
_entity_poly.entity_id
_entity_poly.type
_entity_poly.pdbx_seq_one_letter_code
_entity_poly.pdbx_strand_id
1 'polypeptide(L)'
;MILLALMLTLLMPVMVGRVNAGDAWVLWKELTEVQPNGEIEIRWFVQTALPEYSMCCDMALRLAEEYRKTFNGTGKLTVVRIGDKEGEGTIIFYRCFSDTVDLRK
;
A
#
# COMPACT_ATOMS: atom_id res chain seq x y z
N MET A 1 5.73 -14.67 37.06
CA MET A 1 5.96 -15.14 35.71
C MET A 1 4.67 -15.35 34.96
N ILE A 2 3.74 -16.07 35.53
CA ILE A 2 2.43 -16.26 34.90
C ILE A 2 1.71 -14.94 34.69
N LEU A 3 1.84 -14.02 35.64
CA LEU A 3 1.25 -12.70 35.56
C LEU A 3 1.76 -11.89 34.37
N LEU A 4 3.05 -11.98 34.08
CA LEU A 4 3.64 -11.29 32.96
C LEU A 4 3.08 -11.80 31.63
N ALA A 5 2.95 -13.12 31.52
CA ALA A 5 2.39 -13.71 30.30
C ALA A 5 0.93 -13.27 30.09
N LEU A 6 0.16 -13.18 31.18
CA LEU A 6 -1.22 -12.75 31.11
C LEU A 6 -1.30 -11.27 30.69
N MET A 7 -0.43 -10.44 31.20
CA MET A 7 -0.44 -9.02 30.84
C MET A 7 -0.10 -8.81 29.38
N LEU A 8 0.86 -9.55 28.87
CA LEU A 8 1.22 -9.47 27.46
C LEU A 8 0.07 -9.92 26.57
N THR A 9 -0.61 -10.99 26.96
CA THR A 9 -1.76 -11.47 26.23
C THR A 9 -2.90 -10.46 26.19
N LEU A 10 -3.10 -9.75 27.27
CA LEU A 10 -4.15 -8.72 27.34
C LEU A 10 -3.82 -7.50 26.50
N LEU A 11 -2.57 -7.11 26.46
CA LEU A 11 -2.17 -5.92 25.70
C LEU A 11 -2.34 -6.08 24.21
N MET A 12 -1.98 -7.24 23.69
CA MET A 12 -2.05 -7.47 22.24
C MET A 12 -3.47 -7.36 21.67
N PRO A 13 -4.50 -8.00 22.24
CA PRO A 13 -5.85 -7.84 21.74
C PRO A 13 -6.36 -6.40 21.82
N VAL A 14 -5.98 -5.68 22.85
CA VAL A 14 -6.40 -4.29 23.02
C VAL A 14 -5.84 -3.42 21.92
N MET A 15 -4.58 -3.61 21.56
CA MET A 15 -3.96 -2.82 20.50
C MET A 15 -4.59 -3.12 19.14
N VAL A 16 -4.86 -4.38 18.86
CA VAL A 16 -5.49 -4.77 17.60
C VAL A 16 -6.92 -4.24 17.53
N GLY A 17 -7.64 -4.29 18.64
CA GLY A 17 -9.03 -3.85 18.67
C GLY A 17 -9.24 -2.36 18.57
N ARG A 18 -8.18 -1.56 18.63
CA ARG A 18 -8.31 -0.11 18.56
C ARG A 18 -8.35 0.42 17.14
N VAL A 19 -7.97 -0.38 16.18
CA VAL A 19 -8.01 0.03 14.79
C VAL A 19 -9.40 -0.24 14.26
N ASN A 20 -10.25 0.78 14.33
CA ASN A 20 -11.64 0.71 13.89
C ASN A 20 -11.80 1.41 12.54
N ALA A 21 -12.94 1.17 11.91
CA ALA A 21 -13.28 1.83 10.65
C ALA A 21 -13.22 3.35 10.83
N GLY A 22 -12.50 4.03 9.94
CA GLY A 22 -12.32 5.46 10.00
C GLY A 22 -11.11 5.92 10.82
N ASP A 23 -10.52 5.03 11.62
CA ASP A 23 -9.37 5.36 12.47
C ASP A 23 -8.04 4.93 11.87
N ALA A 24 -8.08 4.25 10.75
CA ALA A 24 -6.89 3.75 10.09
C ALA A 24 -6.83 4.20 8.65
N TRP A 25 -5.62 4.25 8.15
CA TRP A 25 -5.37 4.56 6.75
C TRP A 25 -4.78 3.34 6.08
N VAL A 26 -5.38 2.91 5.00
CA VAL A 26 -4.96 1.74 4.26
C VAL A 26 -4.10 2.19 3.10
N LEU A 27 -2.92 1.60 3.00
CA LEU A 27 -2.01 1.83 1.90
C LEU A 27 -2.31 0.82 0.81
N TRP A 28 -2.72 1.33 -0.33
CA TRP A 28 -3.06 0.53 -1.51
C TRP A 28 -1.99 0.66 -2.57
N LYS A 29 -1.78 -0.43 -3.28
CA LYS A 29 -0.98 -0.42 -4.50
C LYS A 29 -1.92 -0.59 -5.69
N GLU A 30 -1.98 0.42 -6.55
CA GLU A 30 -2.69 0.36 -7.82
C GLU A 30 -1.71 -0.09 -8.89
N LEU A 31 -1.97 -1.25 -9.45
CA LEU A 31 -1.13 -1.80 -10.51
C LEU A 31 -1.87 -1.65 -11.83
N THR A 32 -1.32 -0.86 -12.72
CA THR A 32 -1.86 -0.64 -14.06
C THR A 32 -0.92 -1.26 -15.08
N GLU A 33 -1.42 -2.21 -15.84
CA GLU A 33 -0.64 -2.85 -16.90
C GLU A 33 -1.23 -2.48 -18.25
N VAL A 34 -0.37 -1.98 -19.13
CA VAL A 34 -0.73 -1.66 -20.50
C VAL A 34 -0.20 -2.76 -21.40
N GLN A 35 -1.11 -3.46 -22.07
CA GLN A 35 -0.78 -4.58 -22.94
C GLN A 35 -0.35 -4.07 -24.32
N PRO A 36 0.39 -4.87 -25.12
CA PRO A 36 0.79 -4.48 -26.47
C PRO A 36 -0.38 -4.14 -27.38
N ASN A 37 -1.54 -4.76 -27.15
CA ASN A 37 -2.75 -4.49 -27.93
C ASN A 37 -3.50 -3.22 -27.48
N GLY A 38 -2.94 -2.49 -26.49
CA GLY A 38 -3.56 -1.29 -25.97
C GLY A 38 -4.55 -1.50 -24.86
N GLU A 39 -4.84 -2.74 -24.48
CA GLU A 39 -5.72 -3.02 -23.36
C GLU A 39 -5.05 -2.63 -22.04
N ILE A 40 -5.85 -2.13 -21.13
CA ILE A 40 -5.38 -1.69 -19.83
C ILE A 40 -6.05 -2.54 -18.75
N GLU A 41 -5.23 -3.09 -17.86
CA GLU A 41 -5.72 -3.85 -16.72
C GLU A 41 -5.30 -3.14 -15.46
N ILE A 42 -6.24 -2.91 -14.55
CA ILE A 42 -5.99 -2.24 -13.28
C ILE A 42 -6.35 -3.18 -12.14
N ARG A 43 -5.42 -3.37 -11.21
CA ARG A 43 -5.63 -4.20 -10.03
C ARG A 43 -5.23 -3.45 -8.79
N TRP A 44 -5.92 -3.73 -7.68
CA TRP A 44 -5.68 -3.08 -6.41
C TRP A 44 -5.25 -4.10 -5.36
N PHE A 45 -4.18 -3.77 -4.65
CA PHE A 45 -3.65 -4.63 -3.60
C PHE A 45 -3.46 -3.85 -2.31
N VAL A 46 -3.94 -4.40 -1.20
CA VAL A 46 -3.69 -3.82 0.11
C VAL A 46 -2.25 -4.13 0.52
N GLN A 47 -1.52 -3.12 0.95
CA GLN A 47 -0.14 -3.31 1.44
C GLN A 47 -0.11 -3.39 2.95
N THR A 48 -0.72 -2.42 3.62
CA THR A 48 -0.74 -2.37 5.08
C THR A 48 -1.77 -1.34 5.54
N ALA A 49 -2.04 -1.31 6.84
CA ALA A 49 -2.86 -0.30 7.46
C ALA A 49 -2.04 0.43 8.52
N LEU A 50 -2.23 1.73 8.62
CA LEU A 50 -1.47 2.59 9.50
C LEU A 50 -2.42 3.52 10.26
N PRO A 51 -2.11 3.86 11.51
CA PRO A 51 -3.02 4.68 12.31
C PRO A 51 -3.10 6.14 11.89
N GLU A 52 -2.08 6.66 11.23
CA GLU A 52 -2.03 8.06 10.84
C GLU A 52 -1.80 8.23 9.35
N TYR A 53 -2.42 9.25 8.79
CA TYR A 53 -2.28 9.55 7.36
C TYR A 53 -0.84 9.86 6.97
N SER A 54 -0.13 10.63 7.79
CA SER A 54 1.27 10.98 7.52
C SER A 54 2.16 9.74 7.45
N MET A 55 1.91 8.77 8.33
CA MET A 55 2.65 7.51 8.31
C MET A 55 2.38 6.72 7.04
N CYS A 56 1.14 6.74 6.59
CA CYS A 56 0.76 6.08 5.35
C CYS A 56 1.46 6.72 4.15
N CYS A 57 1.48 8.05 4.09
CA CYS A 57 2.16 8.76 3.01
C CYS A 57 3.66 8.50 3.00
N ASP A 58 4.29 8.48 4.17
CA ASP A 58 5.72 8.19 4.28
C ASP A 58 6.04 6.76 3.82
N MET A 59 5.20 5.81 4.19
CA MET A 59 5.36 4.43 3.75
C MET A 59 5.17 4.31 2.24
N ALA A 60 4.19 5.02 1.68
CA ALA A 60 3.95 5.03 0.24
C ALA A 60 5.17 5.52 -0.53
N LEU A 61 5.77 6.60 -0.07
CA LEU A 61 6.98 7.15 -0.69
C LEU A 61 8.15 6.17 -0.60
N ARG A 62 8.31 5.53 0.55
CA ARG A 62 9.39 4.56 0.77
C ARG A 62 9.23 3.35 -0.15
N LEU A 63 8.04 2.79 -0.22
CA LEU A 63 7.77 1.62 -1.05
C LEU A 63 7.98 1.94 -2.52
N ALA A 64 7.52 3.11 -2.97
CA ALA A 64 7.71 3.52 -4.35
C ALA A 64 9.20 3.66 -4.68
N GLU A 65 9.96 4.27 -3.79
CA GLU A 65 11.40 4.44 -3.99
C GLU A 65 12.13 3.10 -4.05
N GLU A 66 11.81 2.19 -3.13
CA GLU A 66 12.41 0.85 -3.13
C GLU A 66 12.07 0.08 -4.40
N TYR A 67 10.83 0.19 -4.84
CA TYR A 67 10.38 -0.50 -6.06
C TYR A 67 11.12 0.03 -7.29
N ARG A 68 11.27 1.35 -7.39
CA ARG A 68 12.04 1.95 -8.49
C ARG A 68 13.47 1.45 -8.52
N LYS A 69 14.10 1.34 -7.36
CA LYS A 69 15.48 0.85 -7.28
C LYS A 69 15.58 -0.62 -7.66
N THR A 70 14.67 -1.43 -7.17
CA THR A 70 14.71 -2.87 -7.39
C THR A 70 14.48 -3.23 -8.85
N PHE A 71 13.56 -2.55 -9.52
CA PHE A 71 13.16 -2.89 -10.88
C PHE A 71 13.64 -1.88 -11.92
N ASN A 72 14.55 -1.01 -11.54
CA ASN A 72 15.10 0.02 -12.42
C ASN A 72 13.99 0.85 -13.07
N GLY A 73 13.00 1.21 -12.26
CA GLY A 73 11.86 1.98 -12.71
C GLY A 73 12.12 3.48 -12.69
N THR A 74 11.20 4.21 -13.30
CA THR A 74 11.20 5.68 -13.29
C THR A 74 9.97 6.18 -12.55
N GLY A 75 9.72 7.47 -12.59
CA GLY A 75 8.61 8.10 -11.92
C GLY A 75 9.05 8.93 -10.73
N LYS A 76 8.09 9.57 -10.09
CA LYS A 76 8.34 10.47 -8.97
C LYS A 76 7.36 10.20 -7.84
N LEU A 77 7.79 10.51 -6.61
CA LEU A 77 6.96 10.39 -5.42
C LEU A 77 6.42 8.96 -5.25
N THR A 78 5.12 8.79 -5.27
CA THR A 78 4.47 7.50 -5.05
C THR A 78 4.17 6.74 -6.34
N VAL A 79 4.65 7.24 -7.48
CA VAL A 79 4.42 6.63 -8.80
C VAL A 79 5.69 5.96 -9.28
N VAL A 80 5.55 4.72 -9.74
CA VAL A 80 6.65 3.94 -10.33
C VAL A 80 6.24 3.50 -11.73
N ARG A 81 7.12 3.71 -12.69
CA ARG A 81 6.90 3.28 -14.07
C ARG A 81 7.97 2.29 -14.47
N ILE A 82 7.56 1.18 -15.04
CA ILE A 82 8.46 0.13 -15.49
C ILE A 82 8.11 -0.20 -16.94
N GLY A 83 9.12 -0.29 -17.80
CA GLY A 83 8.96 -0.60 -19.20
C GLY A 83 9.26 0.60 -20.08
N ASP A 84 9.97 0.34 -21.16
CA ASP A 84 10.46 1.38 -22.05
C ASP A 84 9.74 1.42 -23.39
N LYS A 85 8.93 0.41 -23.66
CA LYS A 85 8.28 0.31 -24.96
C LYS A 85 7.02 1.15 -24.99
N GLU A 86 6.89 1.88 -26.06
CA GLU A 86 5.70 2.69 -26.30
C GLU A 86 4.50 1.78 -26.43
N GLY A 87 3.44 2.11 -25.69
CA GLY A 87 2.20 1.35 -25.74
C GLY A 87 2.18 0.13 -24.84
N GLU A 88 3.25 -0.17 -24.11
CA GLU A 88 3.21 -1.22 -23.11
C GLU A 88 4.05 -0.83 -21.89
N GLY A 89 3.73 -1.39 -20.75
CA GLY A 89 4.45 -1.12 -19.52
C GLY A 89 3.58 -1.29 -18.29
N THR A 90 4.20 -1.04 -17.14
CA THR A 90 3.55 -1.18 -15.85
C THR A 90 3.69 0.13 -15.09
N ILE A 91 2.58 0.58 -14.51
CA ILE A 91 2.57 1.77 -13.65
C ILE A 91 2.06 1.34 -12.29
N ILE A 92 2.80 1.67 -11.25
CA ILE A 92 2.42 1.39 -9.89
C ILE A 92 2.22 2.70 -9.17
N PHE A 93 1.09 2.83 -8.51
CA PHE A 93 0.76 4.02 -7.74
C PHE A 93 0.39 3.61 -6.33
N TYR A 94 1.14 4.08 -5.34
CA TYR A 94 0.82 3.84 -3.94
C TYR A 94 -0.09 4.95 -3.44
N ARG A 95 -1.25 4.59 -2.91
CA ARG A 95 -2.25 5.55 -2.45
C ARG A 95 -2.73 5.22 -1.05
N CYS A 96 -3.08 6.24 -0.30
CA CYS A 96 -3.60 6.12 1.05
C CYS A 96 -5.07 6.49 1.07
N PHE A 97 -5.90 5.58 1.54
CA PHE A 97 -7.33 5.81 1.69
C PHE A 97 -7.77 5.46 3.11
N SER A 98 -8.86 6.06 3.55
CA SER A 98 -9.50 5.66 4.79
C SER A 98 -9.88 4.17 4.72
N ASP A 99 -9.87 3.49 5.85
CA ASP A 99 -10.20 2.07 5.92
C ASP A 99 -11.66 1.77 5.59
N THR A 100 -12.51 2.80 5.46
CA THR A 100 -13.89 2.63 5.01
C THR A 100 -13.99 2.43 3.50
N VAL A 101 -12.91 2.69 2.75
CA VAL A 101 -12.88 2.55 1.31
C VAL A 101 -12.34 1.18 0.93
N ASP A 102 -13.09 0.44 0.12
CA ASP A 102 -12.62 -0.84 -0.41
C ASP A 102 -12.60 -0.77 -1.93
N LEU A 103 -11.40 -0.69 -2.49
CA LEU A 103 -11.19 -0.52 -3.93
C LEU A 103 -11.29 -1.82 -4.72
N ARG A 104 -11.45 -2.94 -4.02
CA ARG A 104 -11.60 -4.24 -4.67
C ARG A 104 -13.03 -4.55 -5.08
N LYS A 105 -13.95 -3.76 -4.55
CA LYS A 105 -15.38 -3.93 -4.87
C LYS A 105 -15.75 -3.29 -6.19
#